data_9b63ee82c7cd1da319f61562d0bb078f
#
_entry.id   9b63ee82c7cd1da319f61562d0bb078f
#
_cell.length_a   1.000
_cell.length_b   1.000
_cell.length_c   1.000
_cell.angle_alpha   90.00
_cell.angle_beta   90.00
_cell.angle_gamma   90.00
#
_symmetry.space_group_name_H-M   'P 1'
#
loop_
_entity.id
_entity.type
_entity.pdbx_description
1 polymer ?
#
loop_
_entity_poly.entity_id
_entity_poly.type
_entity_poly.pdbx_seq_one_letter_code
_entity_poly.pdbx_strand_id
1 'polypeptide(L)'
;DRAYALNYVPRELKTEEMCLAAVKKEAYSLQFVPDELMTIEMAEAAVKSRGYTLKHVPEHLNTVKLCELALEHDKHSDIFKYVPEDLQTKEMCETAVKLEGKNLEFVSNKLKTKKLCLIAVEKSAWALEYVPEELKSKELCDRVLSKSIGAFRYLPEEFKTQELFEMAVKDYGLNLEFVPEDLKTQEMCEIAVSQGFGASQTLQYVPDKFKTYDICKIALEENGYSLKYVPEELKTYDMCK
;
A
#
# COMPACT_ATOMS: atom_id res chain seq x y z
N ASP A 1 -23.02 16.55 -21.52
CA ASP A 1 -23.01 15.17 -21.01
C ASP A 1 -24.19 14.92 -20.10
N ARG A 2 -25.18 14.12 -20.58
CA ARG A 2 -26.43 13.87 -19.84
C ARG A 2 -26.24 12.88 -18.67
N ALA A 3 -25.08 12.26 -18.55
CA ALA A 3 -24.79 11.24 -17.52
C ALA A 3 -24.71 11.82 -16.10
N TYR A 4 -24.22 13.02 -15.96
CA TYR A 4 -24.12 13.72 -14.68
C TYR A 4 -25.31 14.66 -14.42
N ALA A 5 -26.35 14.62 -15.23
CA ALA A 5 -27.52 15.50 -15.09
C ALA A 5 -28.18 15.35 -13.70
N LEU A 6 -28.16 14.15 -13.13
CA LEU A 6 -28.72 13.90 -11.80
C LEU A 6 -28.04 14.73 -10.69
N ASN A 7 -26.78 15.12 -10.85
CA ASN A 7 -26.06 15.98 -9.91
C ASN A 7 -26.68 17.39 -9.80
N TYR A 8 -27.30 17.85 -10.89
CA TYR A 8 -27.90 19.20 -10.97
C TYR A 8 -29.38 19.23 -10.61
N VAL A 9 -29.97 18.06 -10.36
CA VAL A 9 -31.36 17.99 -9.88
C VAL A 9 -31.39 18.26 -8.38
N PRO A 10 -32.16 19.24 -7.89
CA PRO A 10 -32.37 19.45 -6.44
C PRO A 10 -32.83 18.13 -5.78
N ARG A 11 -32.40 17.91 -4.53
CA ARG A 11 -32.67 16.66 -3.80
C ARG A 11 -34.16 16.36 -3.71
N GLU A 12 -34.96 17.42 -3.46
CA GLU A 12 -36.39 17.36 -3.26
C GLU A 12 -37.16 16.99 -4.54
N LEU A 13 -36.53 17.17 -5.70
CA LEU A 13 -37.11 16.83 -7.02
C LEU A 13 -36.66 15.51 -7.57
N LYS A 14 -35.72 14.82 -6.90
CA LYS A 14 -35.27 13.50 -7.32
C LYS A 14 -36.34 12.46 -6.99
N THR A 15 -36.70 11.69 -8.01
CA THR A 15 -37.58 10.53 -7.84
C THR A 15 -36.81 9.24 -8.08
N GLU A 16 -37.33 8.13 -7.54
CA GLU A 16 -36.74 6.81 -7.75
C GLU A 16 -36.61 6.48 -9.23
N GLU A 17 -37.65 6.77 -10.05
CA GLU A 17 -37.63 6.54 -11.49
C GLU A 17 -36.53 7.34 -12.21
N MET A 18 -36.33 8.60 -11.85
CA MET A 18 -35.26 9.44 -12.41
C MET A 18 -33.89 8.87 -12.05
N CYS A 19 -33.71 8.49 -10.78
CA CYS A 19 -32.46 7.92 -10.28
C CYS A 19 -32.14 6.60 -11.01
N LEU A 20 -33.13 5.69 -11.09
CA LEU A 20 -32.95 4.41 -11.79
C LEU A 20 -32.61 4.59 -13.27
N ALA A 21 -33.30 5.48 -13.95
CA ALA A 21 -33.02 5.79 -15.35
C ALA A 21 -31.61 6.36 -15.55
N ALA A 22 -31.17 7.25 -14.65
CA ALA A 22 -29.83 7.83 -14.69
C ALA A 22 -28.75 6.77 -14.45
N VAL A 23 -28.94 5.92 -13.44
CA VAL A 23 -28.00 4.83 -13.08
C VAL A 23 -27.89 3.80 -14.19
N LYS A 24 -29.01 3.36 -14.80
CA LYS A 24 -29.01 2.44 -15.94
C LYS A 24 -28.29 3.01 -17.16
N LYS A 25 -28.29 4.32 -17.31
CA LYS A 25 -27.59 4.99 -18.41
C LYS A 25 -26.11 5.20 -18.14
N GLU A 26 -25.77 5.55 -16.90
CA GLU A 26 -24.40 5.79 -16.45
C GLU A 26 -24.27 5.36 -14.97
N ALA A 27 -23.54 4.30 -14.73
CA ALA A 27 -23.37 3.69 -13.41
C ALA A 27 -22.87 4.69 -12.34
N TYR A 28 -22.00 5.62 -12.71
CA TYR A 28 -21.49 6.63 -11.78
C TYR A 28 -22.56 7.63 -11.30
N SER A 29 -23.74 7.67 -11.92
CA SER A 29 -24.86 8.46 -11.42
C SER A 29 -25.32 7.98 -10.04
N LEU A 30 -24.95 6.74 -9.64
CA LEU A 30 -25.28 6.20 -8.32
C LEU A 30 -24.81 7.13 -7.17
N GLN A 31 -23.66 7.77 -7.31
CA GLN A 31 -23.14 8.72 -6.31
C GLN A 31 -24.04 9.94 -6.04
N PHE A 32 -24.97 10.22 -6.93
CA PHE A 32 -25.88 11.36 -6.84
C PHE A 32 -27.29 10.95 -6.39
N VAL A 33 -27.51 9.66 -6.16
CA VAL A 33 -28.78 9.13 -5.64
C VAL A 33 -28.80 9.34 -4.12
N PRO A 34 -29.86 9.99 -3.57
CA PRO A 34 -30.03 10.04 -2.12
C PRO A 34 -30.20 8.64 -1.53
N ASP A 35 -29.62 8.38 -0.35
CA ASP A 35 -29.68 7.07 0.30
C ASP A 35 -31.09 6.55 0.49
N GLU A 36 -32.03 7.45 0.81
CA GLU A 36 -33.44 7.14 1.01
C GLU A 36 -34.19 6.71 -0.27
N LEU A 37 -33.65 7.06 -1.44
CA LEU A 37 -34.19 6.67 -2.76
C LEU A 37 -33.41 5.52 -3.39
N MET A 38 -32.27 5.15 -2.79
CA MET A 38 -31.43 4.10 -3.36
C MET A 38 -32.05 2.73 -3.14
N THR A 39 -32.24 1.99 -4.23
CA THR A 39 -32.78 0.63 -4.23
C THR A 39 -31.70 -0.38 -4.59
N ILE A 40 -31.94 -1.64 -4.17
CA ILE A 40 -31.03 -2.73 -4.54
C ILE A 40 -30.94 -2.90 -6.06
N GLU A 41 -32.00 -2.63 -6.80
CA GLU A 41 -32.00 -2.67 -8.28
C GLU A 41 -31.03 -1.63 -8.86
N MET A 42 -31.00 -0.40 -8.30
CA MET A 42 -30.06 0.62 -8.73
C MET A 42 -28.61 0.20 -8.42
N ALA A 43 -28.37 -0.33 -7.22
CA ALA A 43 -27.07 -0.80 -6.81
C ALA A 43 -26.56 -1.94 -7.70
N GLU A 44 -27.40 -2.97 -7.95
CA GLU A 44 -27.06 -4.07 -8.85
C GLU A 44 -26.79 -3.60 -10.28
N ALA A 45 -27.61 -2.69 -10.82
CA ALA A 45 -27.43 -2.15 -12.17
C ALA A 45 -26.10 -1.37 -12.30
N ALA A 46 -25.78 -0.56 -11.30
CA ALA A 46 -24.54 0.22 -11.28
C ALA A 46 -23.31 -0.69 -11.14
N VAL A 47 -23.33 -1.59 -10.16
CA VAL A 47 -22.22 -2.50 -9.84
C VAL A 47 -21.94 -3.46 -11.01
N LYS A 48 -22.99 -3.99 -11.66
CA LYS A 48 -22.85 -4.84 -12.84
C LYS A 48 -22.22 -4.13 -14.02
N SER A 49 -22.48 -2.84 -14.16
CA SER A 49 -21.86 -2.01 -15.21
C SER A 49 -20.43 -1.62 -14.84
N ARG A 50 -20.20 -1.26 -13.56
CA ARG A 50 -18.91 -0.83 -13.02
C ARG A 50 -18.81 -1.20 -11.54
N GLY A 51 -18.05 -2.26 -11.22
CA GLY A 51 -17.89 -2.77 -9.85
C GLY A 51 -17.45 -1.71 -8.84
N TYR A 52 -16.63 -0.74 -9.27
CA TYR A 52 -16.14 0.36 -8.45
C TYR A 52 -17.27 1.25 -7.87
N THR A 53 -18.48 1.19 -8.42
CA THR A 53 -19.65 1.92 -7.86
C THR A 53 -20.12 1.35 -6.53
N LEU A 54 -19.63 0.17 -6.12
CA LEU A 54 -19.91 -0.40 -4.79
C LEU A 54 -19.61 0.59 -3.66
N LYS A 55 -18.59 1.43 -3.82
CA LYS A 55 -18.23 2.48 -2.86
C LYS A 55 -19.34 3.50 -2.56
N HIS A 56 -20.34 3.59 -3.42
CA HIS A 56 -21.46 4.52 -3.28
C HIS A 56 -22.74 3.83 -2.79
N VAL A 57 -22.68 2.52 -2.56
CA VAL A 57 -23.81 1.76 -2.03
C VAL A 57 -23.86 1.92 -0.51
N PRO A 58 -24.98 2.36 0.07
CA PRO A 58 -25.14 2.42 1.51
C PRO A 58 -24.99 1.03 2.15
N GLU A 59 -24.47 0.98 3.37
CA GLU A 59 -24.17 -0.24 4.10
C GLU A 59 -25.35 -1.21 4.18
N HIS A 60 -26.57 -0.68 4.45
CA HIS A 60 -27.80 -1.47 4.58
C HIS A 60 -28.25 -2.16 3.28
N LEU A 61 -27.75 -1.76 2.12
CA LEU A 61 -28.00 -2.39 0.81
C LEU A 61 -26.87 -3.32 0.37
N ASN A 62 -25.73 -3.32 1.06
CA ASN A 62 -24.67 -4.25 0.76
C ASN A 62 -25.07 -5.67 1.11
N THR A 63 -24.87 -6.56 0.16
CA THR A 63 -25.09 -8.01 0.31
C THR A 63 -23.89 -8.76 -0.22
N VAL A 64 -23.68 -10.00 0.25
CA VAL A 64 -22.64 -10.89 -0.28
C VAL A 64 -22.69 -10.96 -1.81
N LYS A 65 -23.91 -11.18 -2.34
CA LYS A 65 -24.14 -11.27 -3.80
C LYS A 65 -23.73 -9.99 -4.54
N LEU A 66 -24.02 -8.81 -3.98
CA LEU A 66 -23.65 -7.53 -4.60
C LEU A 66 -22.12 -7.33 -4.61
N CYS A 67 -21.46 -7.71 -3.53
CA CYS A 67 -20.00 -7.66 -3.43
C CYS A 67 -19.33 -8.65 -4.41
N GLU A 68 -19.85 -9.87 -4.54
CA GLU A 68 -19.39 -10.84 -5.53
C GLU A 68 -19.54 -10.28 -6.95
N LEU A 69 -20.70 -9.72 -7.26
CA LEU A 69 -20.98 -9.09 -8.55
C LEU A 69 -19.99 -7.96 -8.87
N ALA A 70 -19.62 -7.15 -7.86
CA ALA A 70 -18.64 -6.10 -8.03
C ALA A 70 -17.26 -6.64 -8.43
N LEU A 71 -16.80 -7.67 -7.74
CA LEU A 71 -15.49 -8.31 -8.00
C LEU A 71 -15.47 -9.09 -9.33
N GLU A 72 -16.60 -9.60 -9.78
CA GLU A 72 -16.71 -10.32 -11.05
C GLU A 72 -16.61 -9.38 -12.26
N HIS A 73 -17.31 -8.25 -12.19
CA HIS A 73 -17.45 -7.34 -13.32
C HIS A 73 -16.35 -6.28 -13.43
N ASP A 74 -15.56 -6.10 -12.41
CA ASP A 74 -14.46 -5.11 -12.43
C ASP A 74 -13.18 -5.72 -11.86
N LYS A 75 -12.18 -5.82 -12.73
CA LYS A 75 -10.86 -6.37 -12.39
C LYS A 75 -9.89 -5.33 -11.82
N HIS A 76 -10.38 -4.14 -11.46
CA HIS A 76 -9.56 -3.17 -10.76
C HIS A 76 -9.27 -3.65 -9.35
N SER A 77 -7.99 -3.62 -8.98
CA SER A 77 -7.50 -4.16 -7.70
C SER A 77 -8.11 -3.48 -6.46
N ASP A 78 -8.64 -2.26 -6.61
CA ASP A 78 -9.05 -1.41 -5.50
C ASP A 78 -10.47 -1.63 -4.98
N ILE A 79 -11.25 -2.50 -5.62
CA ILE A 79 -12.66 -2.67 -5.27
C ILE A 79 -12.82 -3.34 -3.92
N PHE A 80 -11.94 -4.29 -3.62
CA PHE A 80 -12.07 -5.11 -2.43
C PHE A 80 -12.09 -4.30 -1.14
N LYS A 81 -11.46 -3.12 -1.11
CA LYS A 81 -11.50 -2.20 0.04
C LYS A 81 -12.90 -1.67 0.39
N TYR A 82 -13.87 -1.80 -0.52
CA TYR A 82 -15.26 -1.40 -0.31
C TYR A 82 -16.16 -2.55 0.08
N VAL A 83 -15.63 -3.76 0.18
CA VAL A 83 -16.39 -4.94 0.66
C VAL A 83 -16.37 -4.93 2.18
N PRO A 84 -17.54 -4.79 2.86
CA PRO A 84 -17.60 -4.82 4.32
C PRO A 84 -17.04 -6.13 4.88
N GLU A 85 -16.33 -6.05 6.01
CA GLU A 85 -15.62 -7.22 6.60
C GLU A 85 -16.55 -8.39 6.94
N ASP A 86 -17.78 -8.09 7.38
CA ASP A 86 -18.81 -9.07 7.74
C ASP A 86 -19.41 -9.78 6.54
N LEU A 87 -19.31 -9.20 5.34
CA LEU A 87 -19.77 -9.76 4.07
C LEU A 87 -18.66 -10.49 3.29
N GLN A 88 -17.41 -10.43 3.75
CA GLN A 88 -16.30 -11.08 3.07
C GLN A 88 -16.40 -12.59 3.12
N THR A 89 -16.34 -13.26 1.96
CA THR A 89 -16.20 -14.70 1.84
C THR A 89 -14.75 -15.10 1.55
N LYS A 90 -14.41 -16.38 1.80
CA LYS A 90 -13.08 -16.91 1.47
C LYS A 90 -12.77 -16.78 -0.03
N GLU A 91 -13.76 -17.01 -0.84
CA GLU A 91 -13.68 -16.96 -2.31
C GLU A 91 -13.40 -15.54 -2.79
N MET A 92 -14.09 -14.53 -2.22
CA MET A 92 -13.84 -13.12 -2.50
C MET A 92 -12.41 -12.74 -2.11
N CYS A 93 -11.97 -13.13 -0.90
CA CYS A 93 -10.62 -12.84 -0.42
C CYS A 93 -9.55 -13.47 -1.33
N GLU A 94 -9.71 -14.74 -1.72
CA GLU A 94 -8.77 -15.41 -2.64
C GLU A 94 -8.75 -14.71 -4.00
N THR A 95 -9.90 -14.31 -4.53
CA THR A 95 -9.99 -13.58 -5.81
C THR A 95 -9.29 -12.23 -5.73
N ALA A 96 -9.58 -11.44 -4.70
CA ALA A 96 -8.98 -10.13 -4.50
C ALA A 96 -7.45 -10.19 -4.33
N VAL A 97 -6.95 -11.15 -3.54
CA VAL A 97 -5.52 -11.33 -3.27
C VAL A 97 -4.78 -11.86 -4.51
N LYS A 98 -5.41 -12.70 -5.33
CA LYS A 98 -4.84 -13.15 -6.62
C LYS A 98 -4.75 -12.02 -7.64
N LEU A 99 -5.64 -11.05 -7.62
CA LEU A 99 -5.57 -9.86 -8.45
C LEU A 99 -4.41 -8.97 -8.01
N GLU A 100 -4.35 -8.63 -6.73
CA GLU A 100 -3.30 -7.80 -6.13
C GLU A 100 -3.02 -8.27 -4.70
N GLY A 101 -1.76 -8.70 -4.42
CA GLY A 101 -1.38 -9.23 -3.11
C GLY A 101 -1.64 -8.27 -1.95
N LYS A 102 -1.52 -6.96 -2.19
CA LYS A 102 -1.79 -5.92 -1.19
C LYS A 102 -3.25 -5.85 -0.75
N ASN A 103 -4.20 -6.45 -1.49
CA ASN A 103 -5.58 -6.57 -1.03
C ASN A 103 -5.72 -7.36 0.28
N LEU A 104 -4.65 -8.05 0.71
CA LEU A 104 -4.60 -8.66 2.05
C LEU A 104 -4.80 -7.62 3.18
N GLU A 105 -4.48 -6.35 2.94
CA GLU A 105 -4.77 -5.23 3.84
C GLU A 105 -6.24 -5.19 4.26
N PHE A 106 -7.13 -5.35 3.27
CA PHE A 106 -8.58 -5.22 3.44
C PHE A 106 -9.28 -6.52 3.84
N VAL A 107 -8.54 -7.61 3.93
CA VAL A 107 -9.08 -8.90 4.38
C VAL A 107 -9.26 -8.89 5.89
N SER A 108 -10.45 -9.28 6.36
CA SER A 108 -10.71 -9.49 7.79
C SER A 108 -9.71 -10.48 8.40
N ASN A 109 -9.17 -10.17 9.58
CA ASN A 109 -8.17 -11.02 10.24
C ASN A 109 -8.64 -12.46 10.43
N LYS A 110 -9.95 -12.69 10.61
CA LYS A 110 -10.54 -14.03 10.74
C LYS A 110 -10.37 -14.89 9.48
N LEU A 111 -10.20 -14.25 8.32
CA LEU A 111 -10.08 -14.90 7.01
C LEU A 111 -8.62 -14.97 6.53
N LYS A 112 -7.67 -14.31 7.20
CA LYS A 112 -6.24 -14.37 6.91
C LYS A 112 -5.66 -15.73 7.31
N THR A 113 -5.77 -16.71 6.44
CA THR A 113 -5.18 -18.04 6.64
C THR A 113 -3.75 -18.12 6.10
N LYS A 114 -2.94 -19.10 6.56
CA LYS A 114 -1.59 -19.35 5.99
C LYS A 114 -1.60 -19.45 4.47
N LYS A 115 -2.60 -20.17 3.91
CA LYS A 115 -2.75 -20.31 2.45
C LYS A 115 -2.97 -18.97 1.77
N LEU A 116 -3.88 -18.14 2.31
CA LEU A 116 -4.19 -16.84 1.73
C LEU A 116 -3.00 -15.89 1.82
N CYS A 117 -2.32 -15.85 2.97
CA CYS A 117 -1.11 -15.04 3.16
C CYS A 117 0.00 -15.48 2.19
N LEU A 118 0.18 -16.78 1.97
CA LEU A 118 1.13 -17.29 0.98
C LEU A 118 0.78 -16.80 -0.43
N ILE A 119 -0.48 -16.87 -0.85
CA ILE A 119 -0.93 -16.36 -2.15
C ILE A 119 -0.62 -14.85 -2.25
N ALA A 120 -0.88 -14.09 -1.19
CA ALA A 120 -0.64 -12.66 -1.14
C ALA A 120 0.84 -12.30 -1.36
N VAL A 121 1.74 -12.92 -0.60
CA VAL A 121 3.19 -12.65 -0.70
C VAL A 121 3.80 -13.21 -2.00
N GLU A 122 3.23 -14.28 -2.55
CA GLU A 122 3.62 -14.78 -3.88
C GLU A 122 3.26 -13.77 -4.98
N LYS A 123 2.16 -13.05 -4.83
CA LYS A 123 1.74 -12.00 -5.74
C LYS A 123 2.53 -10.70 -5.54
N SER A 124 2.76 -10.31 -4.29
CA SER A 124 3.51 -9.11 -3.92
C SER A 124 4.24 -9.33 -2.59
N ALA A 125 5.57 -9.27 -2.58
CA ALA A 125 6.37 -9.36 -1.35
C ALA A 125 5.94 -8.34 -0.28
N TRP A 126 5.48 -7.18 -0.70
CA TRP A 126 5.00 -6.11 0.17
C TRP A 126 3.72 -6.45 0.93
N ALA A 127 2.99 -7.51 0.51
CA ALA A 127 1.84 -8.00 1.26
C ALA A 127 2.21 -8.58 2.63
N LEU A 128 3.50 -8.83 2.90
CA LEU A 128 3.99 -9.25 4.22
C LEU A 128 3.64 -8.25 5.33
N GLU A 129 3.52 -6.97 5.00
CA GLU A 129 3.06 -5.92 5.92
C GLU A 129 1.71 -6.26 6.58
N TYR A 130 0.82 -6.88 5.81
CA TYR A 130 -0.57 -7.18 6.22
C TYR A 130 -0.78 -8.60 6.72
N VAL A 131 0.30 -9.40 6.77
CA VAL A 131 0.26 -10.76 7.33
C VAL A 131 0.28 -10.67 8.86
N PRO A 132 -0.64 -11.34 9.58
CA PRO A 132 -0.59 -11.43 11.04
C PRO A 132 0.75 -12.00 11.54
N GLU A 133 1.28 -11.47 12.64
CA GLU A 133 2.59 -11.86 13.16
C GLU A 133 2.72 -13.37 13.41
N GLU A 134 1.68 -13.99 13.95
CA GLU A 134 1.62 -15.43 14.20
C GLU A 134 1.66 -16.31 12.93
N LEU A 135 1.43 -15.71 11.76
CA LEU A 135 1.50 -16.37 10.45
C LEU A 135 2.80 -16.10 9.70
N LYS A 136 3.65 -15.19 10.18
CA LYS A 136 4.96 -14.86 9.59
C LYS A 136 6.00 -15.92 9.94
N SER A 137 5.84 -17.14 9.40
CA SER A 137 6.83 -18.19 9.57
C SER A 137 8.13 -17.88 8.83
N LYS A 138 9.24 -18.48 9.30
CA LYS A 138 10.55 -18.35 8.63
C LYS A 138 10.47 -18.72 7.14
N GLU A 139 9.78 -19.81 6.80
CA GLU A 139 9.58 -20.22 5.39
C GLU A 139 8.91 -19.14 4.55
N LEU A 140 7.87 -18.49 5.10
CA LEU A 140 7.18 -17.39 4.42
C LEU A 140 8.11 -16.20 4.23
N CYS A 141 8.86 -15.84 5.27
CA CYS A 141 9.80 -14.72 5.26
C CYS A 141 10.94 -14.96 4.25
N ASP A 142 11.53 -16.17 4.21
CA ASP A 142 12.57 -16.53 3.24
C ASP A 142 12.06 -16.42 1.79
N ARG A 143 10.80 -16.82 1.53
CA ARG A 143 10.18 -16.64 0.21
C ARG A 143 10.01 -15.18 -0.17
N VAL A 144 9.60 -14.35 0.79
CA VAL A 144 9.45 -12.90 0.57
C VAL A 144 10.79 -12.26 0.24
N LEU A 145 11.83 -12.57 1.02
CA LEU A 145 13.17 -12.03 0.81
C LEU A 145 13.78 -12.45 -0.53
N SER A 146 13.49 -13.67 -1.00
CA SER A 146 13.94 -14.13 -2.33
C SER A 146 13.32 -13.32 -3.49
N LYS A 147 12.20 -12.65 -3.26
CA LYS A 147 11.51 -11.80 -4.26
C LYS A 147 11.88 -10.33 -4.13
N SER A 148 12.00 -9.84 -2.93
CA SER A 148 12.31 -8.43 -2.63
C SER A 148 12.95 -8.33 -1.26
N ILE A 149 14.24 -8.01 -1.24
CA ILE A 149 14.97 -7.76 0.00
C ILE A 149 14.37 -6.58 0.78
N GLY A 150 13.84 -5.57 0.10
CA GLY A 150 13.24 -4.39 0.72
C GLY A 150 12.04 -4.68 1.63
N ALA A 151 11.40 -5.85 1.49
CA ALA A 151 10.32 -6.28 2.38
C ALA A 151 10.82 -6.72 3.79
N PHE A 152 12.14 -6.75 4.02
CA PHE A 152 12.75 -7.10 5.32
C PHE A 152 12.18 -6.28 6.49
N ARG A 153 11.76 -5.05 6.24
CA ARG A 153 11.18 -4.14 7.25
C ARG A 153 9.94 -4.69 7.92
N TYR A 154 9.22 -5.59 7.26
CA TYR A 154 7.98 -6.21 7.73
C TYR A 154 8.20 -7.60 8.35
N LEU A 155 9.47 -8.06 8.45
CA LEU A 155 9.77 -9.30 9.12
C LEU A 155 9.67 -9.15 10.64
N PRO A 156 9.32 -10.22 11.36
CA PRO A 156 9.53 -10.31 12.81
C PRO A 156 10.99 -10.03 13.18
N GLU A 157 11.21 -9.39 14.33
CA GLU A 157 12.56 -9.01 14.78
C GLU A 157 13.50 -10.21 14.88
N GLU A 158 12.99 -11.38 15.27
CA GLU A 158 13.74 -12.63 15.40
C GLU A 158 14.35 -13.12 14.06
N PHE A 159 13.87 -12.65 12.92
CA PHE A 159 14.37 -12.99 11.59
C PHE A 159 15.24 -11.88 10.97
N LYS A 160 15.41 -10.76 11.64
CA LYS A 160 16.26 -9.65 11.21
C LYS A 160 17.69 -9.85 11.71
N THR A 161 18.55 -10.37 10.85
CA THR A 161 19.97 -10.60 11.15
C THR A 161 20.83 -9.44 10.64
N GLN A 162 22.06 -9.35 11.16
CA GLN A 162 23.06 -8.37 10.69
C GLN A 162 23.29 -8.50 9.18
N GLU A 163 23.46 -9.74 8.68
CA GLU A 163 23.67 -9.99 7.26
C GLU A 163 22.49 -9.51 6.40
N LEU A 164 21.27 -9.66 6.91
CA LEU A 164 20.08 -9.19 6.21
C LEU A 164 20.05 -7.66 6.09
N PHE A 165 20.44 -6.95 7.15
CA PHE A 165 20.55 -5.49 7.10
C PHE A 165 21.62 -5.04 6.12
N GLU A 166 22.78 -5.68 6.10
CA GLU A 166 23.86 -5.40 5.13
C GLU A 166 23.39 -5.61 3.69
N MET A 167 22.70 -6.72 3.43
CA MET A 167 22.12 -6.99 2.11
C MET A 167 21.10 -5.95 1.71
N ALA A 168 20.23 -5.56 2.64
CA ALA A 168 19.17 -4.58 2.38
C ALA A 168 19.76 -3.19 2.10
N VAL A 169 20.80 -2.77 2.82
CA VAL A 169 21.49 -1.50 2.57
C VAL A 169 22.25 -1.52 1.24
N LYS A 170 22.86 -2.66 0.88
CA LYS A 170 23.50 -2.84 -0.43
C LYS A 170 22.52 -2.79 -1.59
N ASP A 171 21.30 -3.27 -1.40
CA ASP A 171 20.23 -3.20 -2.41
C ASP A 171 19.71 -1.77 -2.59
N TYR A 172 19.49 -1.08 -1.48
CA TYR A 172 19.01 0.29 -1.48
C TYR A 172 19.45 1.06 -0.22
N GLY A 173 20.29 2.08 -0.38
CA GLY A 173 20.93 2.81 0.72
C GLY A 173 19.95 3.41 1.73
N LEU A 174 18.76 3.86 1.30
CA LEU A 174 17.73 4.35 2.22
C LEU A 174 17.20 3.27 3.19
N ASN A 175 17.47 1.99 2.96
CA ASN A 175 17.16 0.95 3.93
C ASN A 175 17.94 1.10 5.25
N LEU A 176 18.98 1.95 5.29
CA LEU A 176 19.68 2.32 6.52
C LEU A 176 18.74 2.94 7.57
N GLU A 177 17.61 3.55 7.15
CA GLU A 177 16.56 4.05 8.04
C GLU A 177 16.01 2.95 8.96
N PHE A 178 15.90 1.72 8.46
CA PHE A 178 15.29 0.59 9.17
C PHE A 178 16.29 -0.28 9.93
N VAL A 179 17.58 0.05 9.88
CA VAL A 179 18.62 -0.64 10.65
C VAL A 179 18.65 -0.06 12.05
N PRO A 180 18.56 -0.89 13.11
CA PRO A 180 18.75 -0.44 14.49
C PRO A 180 20.10 0.28 14.68
N GLU A 181 20.10 1.31 15.51
CA GLU A 181 21.26 2.23 15.67
C GLU A 181 22.55 1.50 16.10
N ASP A 182 22.39 0.49 16.97
CA ASP A 182 23.48 -0.35 17.49
C ASP A 182 24.02 -1.35 16.47
N LEU A 183 23.25 -1.67 15.44
CA LEU A 183 23.63 -2.57 14.35
C LEU A 183 24.20 -1.84 13.12
N LYS A 184 24.10 -0.50 13.08
CA LYS A 184 24.72 0.28 12.01
C LYS A 184 26.24 0.23 12.09
N THR A 185 26.90 -0.15 11.01
CA THR A 185 28.36 -0.14 10.89
C THR A 185 28.82 1.01 10.01
N GLN A 186 30.09 1.38 10.13
CA GLN A 186 30.69 2.40 9.25
C GLN A 186 30.58 1.99 7.79
N GLU A 187 30.87 0.73 7.46
CA GLU A 187 30.79 0.18 6.10
C GLU A 187 29.37 0.30 5.52
N MET A 188 28.35 -0.03 6.31
CA MET A 188 26.96 0.18 5.89
C MET A 188 26.67 1.63 5.57
N CYS A 189 27.16 2.57 6.40
CA CYS A 189 26.96 4.01 6.21
C CYS A 189 27.65 4.51 4.93
N GLU A 190 28.88 4.07 4.67
CA GLU A 190 29.63 4.38 3.45
C GLU A 190 28.91 3.89 2.19
N ILE A 191 28.46 2.62 2.20
CA ILE A 191 27.70 2.04 1.11
C ILE A 191 26.40 2.83 0.91
N ALA A 192 25.67 3.13 1.99
CA ALA A 192 24.39 3.79 1.92
C ALA A 192 24.48 5.21 1.30
N VAL A 193 25.50 6.00 1.64
CA VAL A 193 25.65 7.36 1.12
C VAL A 193 26.24 7.39 -0.29
N SER A 194 26.96 6.34 -0.73
CA SER A 194 27.54 6.24 -2.08
C SER A 194 26.53 5.86 -3.16
N GLN A 195 25.31 5.49 -2.79
CA GLN A 195 24.26 5.12 -3.75
C GLN A 195 23.46 6.34 -4.20
N GLY A 196 23.86 7.00 -5.27
CA GLY A 196 23.39 8.29 -5.79
C GLY A 196 21.90 8.60 -5.66
N PHE A 197 21.02 7.62 -5.87
CA PHE A 197 19.56 7.83 -5.74
C PHE A 197 19.14 7.79 -4.26
N GLY A 198 18.88 8.95 -3.65
CA GLY A 198 18.48 9.05 -2.24
C GLY A 198 19.62 9.39 -1.27
N ALA A 199 20.87 9.46 -1.75
CA ALA A 199 22.06 9.81 -0.94
C ALA A 199 21.86 11.07 -0.08
N SER A 200 21.16 12.08 -0.62
CA SER A 200 20.84 13.31 0.12
C SER A 200 20.01 13.09 1.38
N GLN A 201 19.19 12.03 1.40
CA GLN A 201 18.35 11.68 2.56
C GLN A 201 19.03 10.65 3.45
N THR A 202 19.94 9.85 2.88
CA THR A 202 20.57 8.75 3.61
C THR A 202 21.47 9.25 4.75
N LEU A 203 22.15 10.39 4.57
CA LEU A 203 23.04 10.97 5.59
C LEU A 203 22.30 11.30 6.91
N GLN A 204 20.98 11.56 6.88
CA GLN A 204 20.20 11.78 8.10
C GLN A 204 20.11 10.53 8.99
N TYR A 205 20.22 9.33 8.39
CA TYR A 205 20.13 8.05 9.08
C TYR A 205 21.49 7.49 9.51
N VAL A 206 22.57 8.18 9.13
CA VAL A 206 23.92 7.86 9.58
C VAL A 206 24.09 8.33 11.02
N PRO A 207 24.51 7.47 11.98
CA PRO A 207 24.83 7.86 13.34
C PRO A 207 25.92 8.94 13.38
N ASP A 208 25.84 9.88 14.31
CA ASP A 208 26.81 10.99 14.40
C ASP A 208 28.25 10.48 14.57
N LYS A 209 28.44 9.38 15.30
CA LYS A 209 29.77 8.72 15.46
C LYS A 209 30.41 8.26 14.15
N PHE A 210 29.60 8.06 13.09
CA PHE A 210 30.05 7.65 11.75
C PHE A 210 29.98 8.77 10.72
N LYS A 211 29.46 9.96 11.07
CA LYS A 211 29.50 11.14 10.20
C LYS A 211 30.90 11.72 10.13
N THR A 212 31.83 11.00 9.50
CA THR A 212 33.17 11.50 9.23
C THR A 212 33.15 12.50 8.07
N TYR A 213 34.28 13.26 7.93
CA TYR A 213 34.45 14.17 6.80
C TYR A 213 34.25 13.46 5.46
N ASP A 214 34.79 12.25 5.31
CA ASP A 214 34.73 11.49 4.05
C ASP A 214 33.31 11.04 3.72
N ILE A 215 32.57 10.53 4.70
CA ILE A 215 31.16 10.12 4.51
C ILE A 215 30.30 11.34 4.15
N CYS A 216 30.48 12.47 4.84
CA CYS A 216 29.78 13.71 4.53
C CYS A 216 30.13 14.22 3.14
N LYS A 217 31.39 14.14 2.74
CA LYS A 217 31.85 14.55 1.42
C LYS A 217 31.25 13.68 0.31
N ILE A 218 31.27 12.36 0.44
CA ILE A 218 30.59 11.45 -0.50
C ILE A 218 29.12 11.82 -0.67
N ALA A 219 28.40 12.02 0.45
CA ALA A 219 26.98 12.37 0.40
C ALA A 219 26.73 13.73 -0.29
N LEU A 220 27.65 14.70 -0.15
CA LEU A 220 27.55 16.01 -0.79
C LEU A 220 27.89 15.96 -2.28
N GLU A 221 28.89 15.18 -2.68
CA GLU A 221 29.23 14.95 -4.09
C GLU A 221 28.06 14.34 -4.87
N GLU A 222 27.31 13.43 -4.23
CA GLU A 222 26.11 12.85 -4.81
C GLU A 222 24.94 13.86 -4.82
N ASN A 223 24.78 14.65 -3.77
CA ASN A 223 23.73 15.66 -3.69
C ASN A 223 24.02 16.75 -2.63
N GLY A 224 24.20 17.98 -3.08
CA GLY A 224 24.47 19.14 -2.20
C GLY A 224 23.41 19.40 -1.12
N TYR A 225 22.15 18.93 -1.29
CA TYR A 225 21.13 19.02 -0.23
C TYR A 225 21.48 18.23 1.04
N SER A 226 22.46 17.30 0.97
CA SER A 226 22.96 16.57 2.13
C SER A 226 23.61 17.50 3.17
N LEU A 227 24.02 18.72 2.78
CA LEU A 227 24.67 19.69 3.66
C LEU A 227 23.88 19.99 4.93
N LYS A 228 22.55 19.91 4.88
CA LYS A 228 21.68 20.12 6.06
C LYS A 228 21.86 19.06 7.15
N TYR A 229 22.42 17.88 6.81
CA TYR A 229 22.65 16.77 7.73
C TYR A 229 24.12 16.62 8.15
N VAL A 230 25.00 17.45 7.61
CA VAL A 230 26.41 17.51 7.99
C VAL A 230 26.53 18.19 9.35
N PRO A 231 27.24 17.61 10.34
CA PRO A 231 27.54 18.27 11.61
C PRO A 231 28.23 19.64 11.40
N GLU A 232 27.89 20.64 12.22
CA GLU A 232 28.41 22.02 12.05
C GLU A 232 29.93 22.07 12.10
N GLU A 233 30.55 21.26 12.96
CA GLU A 233 32.00 21.17 13.12
C GLU A 233 32.73 20.59 11.88
N LEU A 234 32.01 19.90 11.00
CA LEU A 234 32.56 19.36 9.74
C LEU A 234 32.29 20.25 8.52
N LYS A 235 31.45 21.28 8.65
CA LYS A 235 31.14 22.19 7.54
C LYS A 235 32.33 23.08 7.25
N THR A 236 33.13 22.71 6.27
CA THR A 236 34.25 23.54 5.78
C THR A 236 33.82 24.32 4.56
N TYR A 237 34.63 25.39 4.23
CA TYR A 237 34.39 26.16 3.01
C TYR A 237 34.39 25.31 1.73
N ASP A 238 35.24 24.26 1.70
CA ASP A 238 35.34 23.37 0.54
C ASP A 238 34.12 22.45 0.41
N MET A 239 33.46 22.10 1.52
CA MET A 239 32.19 21.35 1.49
C MET A 239 31.00 22.21 1.04
N CYS A 240 31.10 23.53 1.15
CA CYS A 240 30.00 24.44 0.82
C CYS A 240 30.09 24.99 -0.62
N LYS A 241 31.14 24.64 -1.38
CA LYS A 241 31.31 24.99 -2.80
C LYS A 241 30.65 23.99 -3.72
#